data_3a4460a96cd1554b60ac1095a6020b40
#
_entry.id   3a4460a96cd1554b60ac1095a6020b40
#
_cell.length_a   1.000
_cell.length_b   1.000
_cell.length_c   1.000
_cell.angle_alpha   90.00
_cell.angle_beta   90.00
_cell.angle_gamma   90.00
#
_symmetry.space_group_name_H-M   'P 1'
#
loop_
_entity.id
_entity.type
_entity.pdbx_description
1 polymer ?
#
loop_
_entity_poly.entity_id
_entity_poly.type
_entity_poly.pdbx_seq_one_letter_code
_entity_poly.pdbx_strand_id
1 'polypeptide(L)'
;MVCLVLFAGLFGPSLTATQPPATKIDADELRHDEQKLVTEFRGNVSLNRGGLSLQGDALELEQLPNSGMKGRVTGQPARFQQKPADSNESVEGQGKTIQYNSQTEIVVIDGEAVLRRLLNGKVVDTVAGDRLVYDQVTQTYRVESTPGQPRTRMTLMPRPAQTPTPPPPSLSRPPTSTPSKP
;
A
#
# COMPACT_ATOMS: atom_id res chain seq x y z
N MET A 1 16.30 -64.12 -13.13
CA MET A 1 15.29 -63.23 -13.77
C MET A 1 15.02 -62.13 -12.74
N VAL A 2 15.74 -61.02 -12.86
CA VAL A 2 15.70 -59.90 -11.90
C VAL A 2 14.78 -58.83 -12.47
N CYS A 3 13.69 -58.56 -11.76
CA CYS A 3 12.71 -57.55 -12.14
C CYS A 3 13.13 -56.17 -11.52
N LEU A 4 13.61 -55.29 -12.38
CA LEU A 4 13.98 -53.91 -12.02
C LEU A 4 12.73 -53.05 -12.07
N VAL A 5 12.21 -52.63 -10.91
CA VAL A 5 11.07 -51.71 -10.79
C VAL A 5 11.65 -50.27 -10.78
N LEU A 6 11.42 -49.53 -11.89
CA LEU A 6 11.70 -48.10 -11.95
C LEU A 6 10.64 -47.32 -11.19
N PHE A 7 11.02 -46.65 -10.08
CA PHE A 7 10.20 -45.71 -9.35
C PHE A 7 10.35 -44.31 -9.98
N ALA A 8 9.40 -43.93 -10.82
CA ALA A 8 9.31 -42.60 -11.39
C ALA A 8 8.78 -41.64 -10.31
N GLY A 9 9.67 -40.85 -9.70
CA GLY A 9 9.32 -39.82 -8.72
C GLY A 9 8.57 -38.64 -9.40
N LEU A 10 7.31 -38.47 -9.08
CA LEU A 10 6.52 -37.28 -9.40
C LEU A 10 7.01 -36.10 -8.54
N PHE A 11 7.87 -35.27 -9.11
CA PHE A 11 8.15 -33.93 -8.55
C PHE A 11 6.95 -33.03 -8.86
N GLY A 12 6.02 -32.90 -7.91
CA GLY A 12 4.97 -31.89 -7.96
C GLY A 12 5.56 -30.49 -7.75
N PRO A 13 5.02 -29.43 -8.40
CA PRO A 13 5.48 -28.07 -8.16
C PRO A 13 5.19 -27.69 -6.70
N SER A 14 6.23 -27.34 -5.94
CA SER A 14 6.10 -26.80 -4.59
C SER A 14 5.44 -25.44 -4.67
N LEU A 15 4.18 -25.35 -4.26
CA LEU A 15 3.51 -24.06 -4.03
C LEU A 15 4.22 -23.35 -2.86
N THR A 16 5.08 -22.41 -3.18
CA THR A 16 5.70 -21.54 -2.19
C THR A 16 4.61 -20.61 -1.66
N ALA A 17 4.03 -20.94 -0.52
CA ALA A 17 3.11 -20.05 0.18
C ALA A 17 3.91 -18.82 0.62
N THR A 18 3.62 -17.66 0.02
CA THR A 18 4.20 -16.39 0.44
C THR A 18 3.69 -16.07 1.84
N GLN A 19 4.55 -16.13 2.84
CA GLN A 19 4.19 -15.73 4.21
C GLN A 19 3.90 -14.23 4.23
N PRO A 20 2.84 -13.80 4.96
CA PRO A 20 2.59 -12.39 5.15
C PRO A 20 3.79 -11.73 5.86
N PRO A 21 4.14 -10.47 5.53
CA PRO A 21 5.26 -9.79 6.12
C PRO A 21 5.09 -9.66 7.64
N ALA A 22 6.17 -9.84 8.39
CA ALA A 22 6.18 -9.67 9.85
C ALA A 22 5.83 -8.21 10.21
N THR A 23 5.05 -8.06 11.28
CA THR A 23 4.74 -6.75 11.87
C THR A 23 5.71 -6.49 13.02
N LYS A 24 6.42 -5.37 12.96
CA LYS A 24 7.32 -4.90 14.01
C LYS A 24 6.74 -3.63 14.62
N ILE A 25 6.66 -3.58 15.97
CA ILE A 25 6.14 -2.43 16.71
C ILE A 25 7.14 -2.07 17.79
N ASP A 26 7.48 -0.80 17.87
CA ASP A 26 8.30 -0.20 18.92
C ASP A 26 7.45 0.85 19.65
N ALA A 27 7.54 0.91 20.99
CA ALA A 27 6.84 1.86 21.85
C ALA A 27 7.51 1.91 23.23
N ASP A 28 7.20 2.93 24.01
CA ASP A 28 7.73 3.06 25.39
C ASP A 28 7.00 2.14 26.37
N GLU A 29 5.69 1.88 26.14
CA GLU A 29 4.83 1.06 27.01
C GLU A 29 3.94 0.14 26.16
N LEU A 30 3.71 -1.09 26.65
CA LEU A 30 2.82 -2.09 26.05
C LEU A 30 1.90 -2.68 27.12
N ARG A 31 0.60 -2.79 26.80
CA ARG A 31 -0.42 -3.50 27.55
C ARG A 31 -1.19 -4.45 26.64
N HIS A 32 -1.29 -5.72 26.98
CA HIS A 32 -2.05 -6.72 26.22
C HIS A 32 -3.23 -7.24 27.04
N ASP A 33 -4.40 -7.37 26.42
CA ASP A 33 -5.62 -7.97 26.96
C ASP A 33 -5.96 -9.20 26.11
N GLU A 34 -5.67 -10.39 26.65
CA GLU A 34 -5.92 -11.66 25.95
C GLU A 34 -7.40 -11.97 25.76
N GLN A 35 -8.27 -11.47 26.63
CA GLN A 35 -9.71 -11.74 26.51
C GLN A 35 -10.35 -10.94 25.36
N LYS A 36 -9.86 -9.72 25.15
CA LYS A 36 -10.34 -8.84 24.08
C LYS A 36 -9.53 -8.96 22.80
N LEU A 37 -8.40 -9.67 22.82
CA LEU A 37 -7.41 -9.73 21.73
C LEU A 37 -6.94 -8.34 21.28
N VAL A 38 -6.79 -7.43 22.25
CA VAL A 38 -6.37 -6.04 22.02
C VAL A 38 -5.02 -5.79 22.68
N THR A 39 -4.12 -5.15 21.95
CA THR A 39 -2.85 -4.67 22.46
C THR A 39 -2.77 -3.17 22.34
N GLU A 40 -2.51 -2.49 23.46
CA GLU A 40 -2.28 -1.04 23.52
C GLU A 40 -0.78 -0.76 23.61
N PHE A 41 -0.30 0.16 22.79
CA PHE A 41 1.06 0.70 22.82
C PHE A 41 1.00 2.19 23.08
N ARG A 42 1.90 2.74 23.89
CA ARG A 42 1.94 4.16 24.23
C ARG A 42 3.36 4.68 24.23
N GLY A 43 3.50 5.95 23.85
CA GLY A 43 4.76 6.69 23.78
C GLY A 43 5.61 6.29 22.57
N ASN A 44 5.93 7.27 21.71
CA ASN A 44 6.82 7.15 20.55
C ASN A 44 6.54 5.91 19.68
N VAL A 45 5.27 5.62 19.44
CA VAL A 45 4.85 4.39 18.74
C VAL A 45 5.25 4.41 17.29
N SER A 46 5.86 3.32 16.83
CA SER A 46 6.15 3.05 15.43
C SER A 46 5.79 1.61 15.08
N LEU A 47 4.96 1.43 14.04
CA LEU A 47 4.61 0.13 13.47
C LEU A 47 5.15 0.04 12.06
N ASN A 48 5.84 -1.05 11.72
CA ASN A 48 6.37 -1.32 10.40
C ASN A 48 5.94 -2.72 9.92
N ARG A 49 5.39 -2.80 8.70
CA ARG A 49 4.94 -4.05 8.08
C ARG A 49 4.98 -3.93 6.54
N GLY A 50 5.87 -4.67 5.88
CA GLY A 50 5.85 -4.81 4.41
C GLY A 50 5.80 -3.50 3.62
N GLY A 51 6.53 -2.47 4.02
CA GLY A 51 6.52 -1.15 3.38
C GLY A 51 5.45 -0.19 3.91
N LEU A 52 4.54 -0.66 4.79
CA LEU A 52 3.65 0.18 5.60
C LEU A 52 4.40 0.64 6.85
N SER A 53 4.32 1.93 7.16
CA SER A 53 4.77 2.51 8.41
C SER A 53 3.65 3.37 9.02
N LEU A 54 3.40 3.19 10.32
CA LEU A 54 2.50 4.02 11.13
C LEU A 54 3.28 4.58 12.32
N GLN A 55 3.07 5.85 12.64
CA GLN A 55 3.72 6.53 13.77
C GLN A 55 2.72 7.39 14.52
N GLY A 56 2.87 7.47 15.84
CA GLY A 56 2.01 8.31 16.68
C GLY A 56 2.35 8.24 18.17
N ASP A 57 1.47 8.76 18.99
CA ASP A 57 1.62 8.79 20.46
C ASP A 57 1.05 7.53 21.11
N ALA A 58 0.01 6.93 20.49
CA ALA A 58 -0.57 5.66 20.94
C ALA A 58 -1.08 4.84 19.76
N LEU A 59 -1.06 3.51 19.92
CA LEU A 59 -1.60 2.52 18.98
C LEU A 59 -2.44 1.52 19.75
N GLU A 60 -3.67 1.32 19.32
CA GLU A 60 -4.51 0.19 19.69
C GLU A 60 -4.52 -0.81 18.54
N LEU A 61 -4.18 -2.05 18.81
CA LEU A 61 -4.10 -3.13 17.85
C LEU A 61 -5.06 -4.24 18.23
N GLU A 62 -6.04 -4.50 17.39
CA GLU A 62 -7.00 -5.60 17.50
C GLU A 62 -6.59 -6.72 16.55
N GLN A 63 -6.52 -7.96 17.06
CA GLN A 63 -6.31 -9.13 16.24
C GLN A 63 -7.63 -9.57 15.61
N LEU A 64 -7.61 -9.76 14.30
CA LEU A 64 -8.75 -10.22 13.52
C LEU A 64 -8.55 -11.71 13.15
N PRO A 65 -9.63 -12.44 12.78
CA PRO A 65 -9.52 -13.79 12.24
C PRO A 65 -8.54 -13.87 11.04
N ASN A 66 -8.03 -15.08 10.76
CA ASN A 66 -7.13 -15.35 9.63
C ASN A 66 -5.86 -14.47 9.61
N SER A 67 -5.25 -14.27 10.78
CA SER A 67 -4.03 -13.45 10.94
C SER A 67 -4.16 -12.00 10.48
N GLY A 68 -5.39 -11.50 10.40
CA GLY A 68 -5.67 -10.09 10.14
C GLY A 68 -5.40 -9.22 11.36
N MET A 69 -5.28 -7.91 11.13
CA MET A 69 -5.17 -6.92 12.20
C MET A 69 -5.92 -5.63 11.84
N LYS A 70 -6.42 -4.96 12.87
CA LYS A 70 -6.95 -3.61 12.78
C LYS A 70 -6.19 -2.73 13.77
N GLY A 71 -5.56 -1.68 13.27
CA GLY A 71 -4.78 -0.73 14.06
C GLY A 71 -5.47 0.63 14.09
N ARG A 72 -5.44 1.30 15.25
CA ARG A 72 -5.83 2.69 15.42
C ARG A 72 -4.66 3.44 16.05
N VAL A 73 -4.04 4.31 15.28
CA VAL A 73 -2.95 5.19 15.74
C VAL A 73 -3.52 6.56 16.02
N THR A 74 -3.16 7.16 17.14
CA THR A 74 -3.46 8.55 17.50
C THR A 74 -2.18 9.32 17.71
N GLY A 75 -2.17 10.62 17.37
CA GLY A 75 -1.00 11.47 17.51
C GLY A 75 -1.28 12.92 17.10
N GLN A 76 -0.29 13.80 17.32
CA GLN A 76 -0.38 15.23 16.97
C GLN A 76 0.80 15.67 16.07
N PRO A 77 0.84 15.22 14.78
CA PRO A 77 -0.08 14.33 14.10
C PRO A 77 0.33 12.84 14.19
N ALA A 78 -0.63 11.94 14.06
CA ALA A 78 -0.36 10.57 13.62
C ALA A 78 0.07 10.58 12.16
N ARG A 79 0.98 9.67 11.76
CA ARG A 79 1.57 9.58 10.41
C ARG A 79 1.40 8.18 9.83
N PHE A 80 1.20 8.15 8.52
CA PHE A 80 1.09 6.95 7.69
C PHE A 80 2.05 7.09 6.53
N GLN A 81 2.75 6.03 6.18
CA GLN A 81 3.53 5.92 4.96
C GLN A 81 3.36 4.53 4.36
N GLN A 82 3.11 4.48 3.06
CA GLN A 82 3.11 3.26 2.26
C GLN A 82 4.12 3.41 1.13
N LYS A 83 5.15 2.56 1.16
CA LYS A 83 6.18 2.48 0.13
C LYS A 83 6.40 1.02 -0.24
N PRO A 84 5.78 0.51 -1.33
CA PRO A 84 6.03 -0.83 -1.82
C PRO A 84 7.50 -1.01 -2.21
N ALA A 85 8.06 -2.20 -2.00
CA ALA A 85 9.49 -2.48 -2.16
C ALA A 85 10.02 -2.16 -3.58
N ASP A 86 9.23 -2.46 -4.61
CA ASP A 86 9.62 -2.33 -6.02
C ASP A 86 8.95 -1.14 -6.71
N SER A 87 8.51 -0.13 -5.95
CA SER A 87 7.82 1.03 -6.49
C SER A 87 8.60 2.33 -6.28
N ASN A 88 8.61 3.17 -7.31
CA ASN A 88 9.07 4.55 -7.21
C ASN A 88 7.99 5.47 -6.64
N GLU A 89 6.76 4.96 -6.46
CA GLU A 89 5.65 5.68 -5.87
C GLU A 89 5.55 5.37 -4.39
N SER A 90 5.22 6.38 -3.60
CA SER A 90 4.86 6.24 -2.19
C SER A 90 3.70 7.16 -1.84
N VAL A 91 2.97 6.78 -0.81
CA VAL A 91 1.85 7.56 -0.26
C VAL A 91 2.17 7.88 1.19
N GLU A 92 2.01 9.13 1.56
CA GLU A 92 2.16 9.62 2.92
C GLU A 92 0.86 10.25 3.39
N GLY A 93 0.47 9.99 4.62
CA GLY A 93 -0.72 10.55 5.22
C GLY A 93 -0.45 11.06 6.64
N GLN A 94 -1.23 12.04 7.07
CA GLN A 94 -1.21 12.52 8.44
C GLN A 94 -2.60 12.98 8.88
N GLY A 95 -2.88 12.88 10.18
CA GLY A 95 -4.12 13.32 10.81
C GLY A 95 -4.04 13.17 12.32
N LYS A 96 -5.13 13.41 13.03
CA LYS A 96 -5.21 13.17 14.48
C LYS A 96 -5.34 11.68 14.81
N THR A 97 -6.04 10.95 13.94
CA THR A 97 -6.24 9.52 14.07
C THR A 97 -6.06 8.84 12.72
N ILE A 98 -5.37 7.71 12.70
CA ILE A 98 -5.23 6.86 11.52
C ILE A 98 -5.69 5.46 11.89
N GLN A 99 -6.63 4.90 11.12
CA GLN A 99 -7.09 3.53 11.25
C GLN A 99 -6.64 2.74 10.03
N TYR A 100 -6.13 1.54 10.26
CA TYR A 100 -5.72 0.61 9.22
C TYR A 100 -6.36 -0.76 9.46
N ASN A 101 -6.88 -1.38 8.41
CA ASN A 101 -7.39 -2.74 8.44
C ASN A 101 -6.66 -3.57 7.38
N SER A 102 -5.91 -4.58 7.82
CA SER A 102 -5.08 -5.41 6.94
C SER A 102 -5.84 -6.42 6.09
N GLN A 103 -7.12 -6.67 6.37
CA GLN A 103 -7.95 -7.57 5.55
C GLN A 103 -8.54 -6.83 4.36
N THR A 104 -8.89 -5.56 4.53
CA THR A 104 -9.48 -4.72 3.49
C THR A 104 -8.46 -3.81 2.83
N GLU A 105 -7.24 -3.70 3.38
CA GLU A 105 -6.18 -2.79 2.96
C GLU A 105 -6.66 -1.32 2.90
N ILE A 106 -7.61 -0.96 3.79
CA ILE A 106 -8.15 0.40 3.88
C ILE A 106 -7.48 1.16 5.01
N VAL A 107 -7.05 2.39 4.68
CA VAL A 107 -6.57 3.40 5.63
C VAL A 107 -7.61 4.50 5.75
N VAL A 108 -8.00 4.84 6.97
CA VAL A 108 -8.86 6.00 7.27
C VAL A 108 -8.05 6.99 8.09
N ILE A 109 -8.00 8.23 7.64
CA ILE A 109 -7.32 9.34 8.32
C ILE A 109 -8.39 10.35 8.73
N ASP A 110 -8.48 10.61 10.02
CA ASP A 110 -9.46 11.53 10.61
C ASP A 110 -8.77 12.71 11.31
N GLY A 111 -9.38 13.87 11.20
CA GLY A 111 -8.98 15.12 11.85
C GLY A 111 -7.77 15.79 11.19
N GLU A 112 -8.03 16.85 10.42
CA GLU A 112 -6.99 17.57 9.66
C GLU A 112 -6.23 16.64 8.71
N ALA A 113 -6.98 15.73 8.05
CA ALA A 113 -6.43 14.71 7.20
C ALA A 113 -5.72 15.30 5.98
N VAL A 114 -4.48 14.87 5.75
CA VAL A 114 -3.68 15.20 4.56
C VAL A 114 -3.11 13.92 3.99
N LEU A 115 -3.22 13.74 2.68
CA LEU A 115 -2.57 12.68 1.93
C LEU A 115 -1.68 13.30 0.86
N ARG A 116 -0.47 12.78 0.72
CA ARG A 116 0.49 13.15 -0.33
C ARG A 116 0.87 11.91 -1.10
N ARG A 117 0.86 12.00 -2.42
CA ARG A 117 1.43 10.99 -3.28
C ARG A 117 2.77 11.50 -3.81
N LEU A 118 3.78 10.65 -3.76
CA LEU A 118 5.13 10.95 -4.18
C LEU A 118 5.54 10.03 -5.33
N LEU A 119 6.26 10.60 -6.29
CA LEU A 119 6.93 9.85 -7.37
C LEU A 119 8.42 10.19 -7.33
N ASN A 120 9.27 9.17 -7.20
CA ASN A 120 10.72 9.34 -7.01
C ASN A 120 11.06 10.30 -5.83
N GLY A 121 10.30 10.22 -4.73
CA GLY A 121 10.47 11.08 -3.56
C GLY A 121 9.99 12.53 -3.72
N LYS A 122 9.40 12.89 -4.86
CA LYS A 122 8.84 14.23 -5.09
C LYS A 122 7.32 14.19 -4.99
N VAL A 123 6.74 15.12 -4.24
CA VAL A 123 5.28 15.25 -4.11
C VAL A 123 4.69 15.60 -5.48
N VAL A 124 3.76 14.78 -5.95
CA VAL A 124 3.02 14.99 -7.20
C VAL A 124 1.57 15.42 -6.96
N ASP A 125 0.97 14.95 -5.86
CA ASP A 125 -0.39 15.32 -5.47
C ASP A 125 -0.45 15.54 -3.96
N THR A 126 -1.29 16.47 -3.54
CA THR A 126 -1.64 16.68 -2.13
C THR A 126 -3.14 16.87 -2.02
N VAL A 127 -3.76 16.13 -1.12
CA VAL A 127 -5.19 16.22 -0.81
C VAL A 127 -5.37 16.46 0.68
N ALA A 128 -6.29 17.34 1.07
CA ALA A 128 -6.57 17.68 2.45
C ALA A 128 -8.09 17.80 2.69
N GLY A 129 -8.53 17.41 3.88
CA GLY A 129 -9.91 17.49 4.34
C GLY A 129 -10.01 17.10 5.81
N ASP A 130 -11.23 16.88 6.30
CA ASP A 130 -11.47 16.46 7.67
C ASP A 130 -11.30 14.95 7.84
N ARG A 131 -11.83 14.19 6.87
CA ARG A 131 -11.75 12.72 6.81
C ARG A 131 -11.29 12.27 5.43
N LEU A 132 -10.36 11.32 5.38
CA LEU A 132 -9.84 10.72 4.17
C LEU A 132 -9.89 9.19 4.29
N VAL A 133 -10.43 8.53 3.28
CA VAL A 133 -10.42 7.07 3.15
C VAL A 133 -9.56 6.70 1.94
N TYR A 134 -8.52 5.93 2.16
CA TYR A 134 -7.60 5.44 1.13
C TYR A 134 -7.67 3.92 1.02
N ASP A 135 -8.00 3.43 -0.16
CA ASP A 135 -7.99 2.02 -0.52
C ASP A 135 -6.67 1.70 -1.22
N GLN A 136 -5.83 0.87 -0.59
CA GLN A 136 -4.49 0.53 -1.09
C GLN A 136 -4.54 -0.46 -2.26
N VAL A 137 -5.60 -1.29 -2.35
CA VAL A 137 -5.76 -2.27 -3.43
C VAL A 137 -6.09 -1.57 -4.75
N THR A 138 -7.07 -0.67 -4.72
CA THR A 138 -7.51 0.09 -5.91
C THR A 138 -6.72 1.38 -6.11
N GLN A 139 -5.89 1.78 -5.14
CA GLN A 139 -5.14 3.05 -5.12
C GLN A 139 -6.05 4.27 -5.27
N THR A 140 -7.26 4.18 -4.75
CA THR A 140 -8.24 5.27 -4.77
C THR A 140 -8.40 5.91 -3.40
N TYR A 141 -8.76 7.18 -3.38
CA TYR A 141 -9.07 7.88 -2.14
C TYR A 141 -10.35 8.70 -2.26
N ARG A 142 -11.05 8.83 -1.14
CA ARG A 142 -12.20 9.73 -0.95
C ARG A 142 -11.88 10.69 0.18
N VAL A 143 -12.22 11.94 -0.01
CA VAL A 143 -12.03 13.00 1.00
C VAL A 143 -13.35 13.66 1.29
N GLU A 144 -13.64 13.81 2.57
CA GLU A 144 -14.86 14.40 3.08
C GLU A 144 -14.50 15.58 3.99
N SER A 145 -15.34 16.61 3.98
CA SER A 145 -15.26 17.73 4.92
C SER A 145 -16.60 17.87 5.63
N THR A 146 -16.56 17.95 6.94
CA THR A 146 -17.74 18.18 7.78
C THR A 146 -18.18 19.65 7.67
N PRO A 147 -19.48 19.99 7.67
CA PRO A 147 -19.93 21.36 7.72
C PRO A 147 -19.29 22.14 8.88
N GLY A 148 -18.72 23.30 8.60
CA GLY A 148 -17.98 24.12 9.58
C GLY A 148 -16.47 23.81 9.68
N GLN A 149 -16.00 22.77 9.02
CA GLN A 149 -14.56 22.44 8.91
C GLN A 149 -13.97 22.97 7.58
N PRO A 150 -12.64 23.04 7.46
CA PRO A 150 -11.98 23.44 6.21
C PRO A 150 -12.47 22.59 5.04
N ARG A 151 -12.75 23.23 3.90
CA ARG A 151 -13.19 22.54 2.68
C ARG A 151 -12.11 21.60 2.15
N THR A 152 -12.53 20.49 1.55
CA THR A 152 -11.63 19.60 0.80
C THR A 152 -10.83 20.39 -0.22
N ARG A 153 -9.51 20.19 -0.24
CA ARG A 153 -8.58 20.84 -1.15
C ARG A 153 -7.69 19.79 -1.80
N MET A 154 -7.47 19.94 -3.10
CA MET A 154 -6.51 19.16 -3.85
C MET A 154 -5.53 20.08 -4.58
N THR A 155 -4.25 19.77 -4.50
CA THR A 155 -3.18 20.43 -5.24
C THR A 155 -2.50 19.39 -6.10
N LEU A 156 -2.50 19.60 -7.42
CA LEU A 156 -1.80 18.78 -8.41
C LEU A 156 -0.54 19.50 -8.87
N MET A 157 0.60 18.84 -8.77
CA MET A 157 1.83 19.36 -9.36
C MET A 157 1.89 18.99 -10.85
N PRO A 158 2.38 19.88 -11.73
CA PRO A 158 2.58 19.56 -13.15
C PRO A 158 3.49 18.34 -13.26
N ARG A 159 3.02 17.30 -13.96
CA ARG A 159 3.89 16.17 -14.31
C ARG A 159 4.91 16.66 -15.34
N PRO A 160 6.19 16.23 -15.21
CA PRO A 160 7.12 16.35 -16.32
C PRO A 160 6.48 15.75 -17.57
N ALA A 161 6.49 16.47 -18.68
CA ALA A 161 5.98 15.96 -19.95
C ALA A 161 6.66 14.61 -20.22
N GLN A 162 5.87 13.55 -20.33
CA GLN A 162 6.39 12.29 -20.83
C GLN A 162 6.80 12.55 -22.28
N THR A 163 8.09 12.44 -22.57
CA THR A 163 8.58 12.47 -23.94
C THR A 163 7.81 11.40 -24.72
N PRO A 164 7.08 11.73 -25.79
CA PRO A 164 6.36 10.72 -26.55
C PRO A 164 7.34 9.62 -26.95
N THR A 165 7.07 8.40 -26.59
CA THR A 165 7.82 7.26 -27.09
C THR A 165 7.76 7.31 -28.61
N PRO A 166 8.90 7.33 -29.33
CA PRO A 166 8.87 7.32 -30.79
C PRO A 166 8.05 6.13 -31.27
N PRO A 167 7.19 6.30 -32.28
CA PRO A 167 6.44 5.16 -32.81
C PRO A 167 7.42 4.06 -33.24
N PRO A 168 7.07 2.78 -33.04
CA PRO A 168 7.92 1.68 -33.44
C PRO A 168 8.23 1.83 -34.94
N PRO A 169 9.47 1.51 -35.37
CA PRO A 169 9.85 1.63 -36.80
C PRO A 169 8.86 0.82 -37.63
N SER A 170 8.26 1.50 -38.61
CA SER A 170 7.37 0.84 -39.56
C SER A 170 8.13 -0.25 -40.29
N LEU A 171 7.71 -1.51 -40.07
CA LEU A 171 8.22 -2.64 -40.85
C LEU A 171 7.88 -2.35 -42.34
N SER A 172 8.88 -1.97 -43.11
CA SER A 172 8.77 -1.79 -44.53
C SER A 172 8.24 -3.08 -45.16
N ARG A 173 7.07 -2.99 -45.78
CA ARG A 173 6.44 -4.10 -46.49
C ARG A 173 7.41 -4.59 -47.58
N PRO A 174 7.70 -5.91 -47.72
CA PRO A 174 8.54 -6.41 -48.77
C PRO A 174 7.91 -6.10 -50.14
N PRO A 175 8.72 -5.82 -51.17
CA PRO A 175 8.19 -5.52 -52.50
C PRO A 175 7.47 -6.76 -53.04
N THR A 176 6.25 -6.57 -53.51
CA THR A 176 5.43 -7.57 -54.17
C THR A 176 6.11 -7.96 -55.50
N SER A 177 6.57 -9.17 -55.61
CA SER A 177 7.08 -9.73 -56.87
C SER A 177 5.97 -9.81 -57.92
N THR A 178 6.12 -9.08 -59.01
CA THR A 178 5.25 -9.17 -60.19
C THR A 178 5.44 -10.51 -60.89
N PRO A 179 4.39 -11.29 -61.18
CA PRO A 179 4.53 -12.51 -61.98
C PRO A 179 4.72 -12.11 -63.46
N SER A 180 5.84 -12.57 -64.08
CA SER A 180 6.03 -12.57 -65.49
C SER A 180 5.06 -13.52 -66.20
N LYS A 181 4.38 -13.04 -67.22
CA LYS A 181 3.50 -13.80 -68.08
C LYS A 181 4.32 -14.29 -69.30
N PRO A 182 4.03 -15.53 -69.82
CA PRO A 182 4.72 -16.19 -70.89
C PRO A 182 4.58 -15.51 -72.24
#